data_3141637000375aa3ee01818d3ca91faa
#
_entry.id   3141637000375aa3ee01818d3ca91faa
#
_cell.length_a   1.000
_cell.length_b   1.000
_cell.length_c   1.000
_cell.angle_alpha   90.00
_cell.angle_beta   90.00
_cell.angle_gamma   90.00
#
_symmetry.space_group_name_H-M   'P 1'
#
loop_
_entity.id
_entity.type
_entity.pdbx_description
1 polymer ?
#
loop_
_entity_poly.entity_id
_entity_poly.type
_entity_poly.pdbx_seq_one_letter_code
_entity_poly.pdbx_strand_id
1 'polypeptide(L)'
;MNKIALITGATSGIGEAIATKFANNNIDLILTGRRKDRLDTLKQKLDSKAGIRVLCLEMDITKRKAVSEGIESLTDDWKNIEILVNNAGLAVGLESIHEGNIDDWERMIDTNIKGLLYISRYVLPLMIKNGSGQIINIGSIAGKEVYPSGNVYCATKHAVDALTKGMRIDLLGKNIKVSQITPGLVETEFSMVRFKGDNDRAESVYQGYQPLLAIDIADIAFYLTTLPPHVCINDLVVTPLSQANAYLVNKNQ
;
A
#
# COMPACT_ATOMS: atom_id res chain seq x y z
N MET A 1 8.72 -9.90 -22.29
CA MET A 1 9.22 -9.00 -21.22
C MET A 1 8.42 -9.26 -19.98
N ASN A 2 9.01 -9.16 -18.79
CA ASN A 2 8.28 -9.26 -17.54
C ASN A 2 7.33 -8.08 -17.38
N LYS A 3 6.21 -8.28 -16.66
CA LYS A 3 5.37 -7.14 -16.21
C LYS A 3 6.18 -6.23 -15.30
N ILE A 4 5.88 -4.93 -15.30
CA ILE A 4 6.50 -3.96 -14.41
C ILE A 4 5.50 -3.52 -13.34
N ALA A 5 5.88 -3.64 -12.07
CA ALA A 5 5.10 -3.17 -10.94
C ALA A 5 5.80 -2.00 -10.23
N LEU A 6 5.08 -0.88 -10.04
CA LEU A 6 5.48 0.20 -9.15
C LEU A 6 4.83 0.01 -7.77
N ILE A 7 5.66 -0.06 -6.72
CA ILE A 7 5.19 -0.29 -5.35
C ILE A 7 5.63 0.87 -4.46
N THR A 8 4.66 1.56 -3.86
CA THR A 8 4.94 2.65 -2.91
C THR A 8 5.11 2.12 -1.49
N GLY A 9 6.03 2.73 -0.71
CA GLY A 9 6.29 2.30 0.66
C GLY A 9 6.90 0.88 0.74
N ALA A 10 7.79 0.54 -0.21
CA ALA A 10 8.39 -0.79 -0.33
C ALA A 10 9.45 -1.11 0.74
N THR A 11 9.79 -0.17 1.63
CA THR A 11 10.91 -0.30 2.57
C THR A 11 10.60 -1.09 3.84
N SER A 12 9.40 -1.59 4.02
CA SER A 12 8.99 -2.42 5.17
C SER A 12 7.60 -3.04 5.01
N GLY A 13 7.28 -4.00 5.85
CA GLY A 13 5.94 -4.55 6.04
C GLY A 13 5.29 -5.07 4.76
N ILE A 14 4.05 -4.67 4.53
CA ILE A 14 3.25 -5.16 3.39
C ILE A 14 3.93 -4.83 2.04
N GLY A 15 4.50 -3.61 1.89
CA GLY A 15 5.16 -3.21 0.64
C GLY A 15 6.39 -4.04 0.31
N GLU A 16 7.22 -4.35 1.30
CA GLU A 16 8.39 -5.23 1.16
C GLU A 16 7.98 -6.67 0.83
N ALA A 17 6.94 -7.17 1.48
CA ALA A 17 6.41 -8.51 1.23
C ALA A 17 5.84 -8.62 -0.19
N ILE A 18 5.07 -7.61 -0.67
CA ILE A 18 4.57 -7.56 -2.04
C ILE A 18 5.72 -7.53 -3.04
N ALA A 19 6.74 -6.68 -2.80
CA ALA A 19 7.92 -6.62 -3.67
C ALA A 19 8.61 -7.99 -3.77
N THR A 20 8.80 -8.65 -2.63
CA THR A 20 9.40 -9.99 -2.57
C THR A 20 8.54 -11.04 -3.29
N LYS A 21 7.22 -11.01 -3.08
CA LYS A 21 6.30 -11.95 -3.75
C LYS A 21 6.29 -11.75 -5.27
N PHE A 22 6.24 -10.50 -5.73
CA PHE A 22 6.24 -10.17 -7.15
C PHE A 22 7.56 -10.56 -7.82
N ALA A 23 8.71 -10.28 -7.18
CA ALA A 23 10.02 -10.70 -7.64
C ALA A 23 10.11 -12.23 -7.83
N ASN A 24 9.59 -13.00 -6.87
CA ASN A 24 9.56 -14.47 -6.93
C ASN A 24 8.68 -15.01 -8.07
N ASN A 25 7.86 -14.15 -8.68
CA ASN A 25 6.95 -14.50 -9.77
C ASN A 25 7.28 -13.73 -11.07
N ASN A 26 8.56 -13.38 -11.26
CA ASN A 26 9.10 -12.78 -12.48
C ASN A 26 8.42 -11.45 -12.88
N ILE A 27 8.15 -10.57 -11.90
CA ILE A 27 7.67 -9.21 -12.14
C ILE A 27 8.83 -8.25 -11.88
N ASP A 28 9.15 -7.39 -12.83
CA ASP A 28 10.13 -6.31 -12.69
C ASP A 28 9.57 -5.24 -11.74
N LEU A 29 10.43 -4.61 -10.95
CA LEU A 29 9.99 -3.78 -9.84
C LEU A 29 10.53 -2.35 -9.91
N ILE A 30 9.66 -1.38 -9.72
CA ILE A 30 9.99 -0.01 -9.34
C ILE A 30 9.60 0.15 -7.87
N LEU A 31 10.59 0.23 -6.99
CA LEU A 31 10.39 0.34 -5.54
C LEU A 31 10.56 1.77 -5.10
N THR A 32 9.57 2.32 -4.38
CA THR A 32 9.68 3.68 -3.87
C THR A 32 9.58 3.73 -2.35
N GLY A 33 10.32 4.68 -1.77
CA GLY A 33 10.33 4.94 -0.33
C GLY A 33 11.28 6.08 0.02
N ARG A 34 11.22 6.52 1.29
CA ARG A 34 12.07 7.61 1.80
C ARG A 34 13.42 7.13 2.35
N ARG A 35 13.50 5.84 2.71
CA ARG A 35 14.67 5.22 3.36
C ARG A 35 15.53 4.56 2.30
N LYS A 36 16.51 5.32 1.78
CA LYS A 36 17.38 4.87 0.70
C LYS A 36 18.13 3.59 1.06
N ASP A 37 18.68 3.53 2.26
CA ASP A 37 19.41 2.37 2.81
C ASP A 37 18.59 1.08 2.74
N ARG A 38 17.31 1.16 3.10
CA ARG A 38 16.39 0.01 3.04
C ARG A 38 15.99 -0.36 1.59
N LEU A 39 15.84 0.64 0.72
CA LEU A 39 15.61 0.37 -0.70
C LEU A 39 16.81 -0.37 -1.32
N ASP A 40 18.02 0.10 -1.04
CA ASP A 40 19.25 -0.49 -1.55
C ASP A 40 19.43 -1.92 -1.01
N THR A 41 19.17 -2.15 0.27
CA THR A 41 19.20 -3.49 0.88
C THR A 41 18.17 -4.44 0.25
N LEU A 42 16.93 -3.97 0.06
CA LEU A 42 15.89 -4.77 -0.58
C LEU A 42 16.26 -5.08 -2.03
N LYS A 43 16.76 -4.08 -2.77
CA LYS A 43 17.25 -4.28 -4.14
C LYS A 43 18.32 -5.36 -4.20
N GLN A 44 19.36 -5.28 -3.37
CA GLN A 44 20.42 -6.30 -3.33
C GLN A 44 19.86 -7.71 -3.08
N LYS A 45 18.92 -7.84 -2.16
CA LYS A 45 18.24 -9.10 -1.85
C LYS A 45 17.44 -9.64 -3.05
N LEU A 46 16.82 -8.77 -3.85
CA LEU A 46 16.00 -9.15 -4.99
C LEU A 46 16.80 -9.32 -6.27
N ASP A 47 17.85 -8.53 -6.52
CA ASP A 47 18.73 -8.63 -7.68
C ASP A 47 19.48 -9.97 -7.73
N SER A 48 19.65 -10.65 -6.57
CA SER A 48 20.22 -12.00 -6.53
C SER A 48 19.32 -13.05 -7.19
N LYS A 49 18.08 -12.70 -7.52
CA LYS A 49 17.13 -13.58 -8.21
C LYS A 49 17.27 -13.38 -9.71
N ALA A 50 17.65 -14.44 -10.42
CA ALA A 50 17.80 -14.40 -11.87
C ALA A 50 16.45 -14.06 -12.56
N GLY A 51 16.50 -13.15 -13.54
CA GLY A 51 15.39 -12.90 -14.46
C GLY A 51 14.48 -11.72 -14.16
N ILE A 52 14.75 -10.93 -13.11
CA ILE A 52 14.01 -9.68 -12.83
C ILE A 52 14.94 -8.47 -12.80
N ARG A 53 14.36 -7.30 -13.02
CA ARG A 53 15.03 -6.01 -12.87
C ARG A 53 14.40 -5.24 -11.71
N VAL A 54 15.23 -4.54 -10.92
CA VAL A 54 14.77 -3.73 -9.79
C VAL A 54 15.33 -2.32 -9.92
N LEU A 55 14.44 -1.34 -9.98
CA LEU A 55 14.74 0.10 -9.93
C LEU A 55 14.27 0.66 -8.59
N CYS A 56 15.14 1.38 -7.89
CA CYS A 56 14.78 2.10 -6.67
C CYS A 56 14.63 3.60 -6.97
N LEU A 57 13.53 4.18 -6.53
CA LEU A 57 13.28 5.62 -6.53
C LEU A 57 13.16 6.11 -5.09
N GLU A 58 14.22 6.77 -4.60
CA GLU A 58 14.12 7.47 -3.33
C GLU A 58 13.17 8.66 -3.48
N MET A 59 12.00 8.56 -2.87
CA MET A 59 10.93 9.53 -3.09
C MET A 59 10.01 9.64 -1.87
N ASP A 60 9.74 10.87 -1.45
CA ASP A 60 8.66 11.17 -0.51
C ASP A 60 7.37 11.45 -1.28
N ILE A 61 6.41 10.52 -1.22
CA ILE A 61 5.15 10.64 -1.95
C ILE A 61 4.27 11.81 -1.47
N THR A 62 4.54 12.39 -0.29
CA THR A 62 3.83 13.58 0.20
C THR A 62 4.24 14.85 -0.55
N LYS A 63 5.35 14.81 -1.26
CA LYS A 63 5.92 15.93 -2.01
C LYS A 63 5.60 15.81 -3.50
N ARG A 64 4.57 16.52 -3.97
CA ARG A 64 4.12 16.45 -5.37
C ARG A 64 5.26 16.59 -6.38
N LYS A 65 6.22 17.52 -6.13
CA LYS A 65 7.37 17.75 -7.02
C LYS A 65 8.26 16.51 -7.10
N ALA A 66 8.57 15.87 -5.96
CA ALA A 66 9.38 14.66 -5.92
C ALA A 66 8.72 13.50 -6.68
N VAL A 67 7.39 13.38 -6.58
CA VAL A 67 6.63 12.37 -7.34
C VAL A 67 6.68 12.65 -8.84
N SER A 68 6.45 13.90 -9.28
CA SER A 68 6.54 14.29 -10.68
C SER A 68 7.92 13.98 -11.26
N GLU A 69 8.96 14.50 -10.63
CA GLU A 69 10.35 14.31 -11.08
C GLU A 69 10.75 12.84 -11.08
N GLY A 70 10.36 12.06 -10.05
CA GLY A 70 10.66 10.63 -9.97
C GLY A 70 10.02 9.82 -11.09
N ILE A 71 8.75 10.08 -11.42
CA ILE A 71 8.08 9.34 -12.51
C ILE A 71 8.55 9.84 -13.89
N GLU A 72 8.78 11.13 -14.06
CA GLU A 72 9.30 11.71 -15.32
C GLU A 72 10.73 11.23 -15.64
N SER A 73 11.56 10.97 -14.62
CA SER A 73 12.92 10.48 -14.78
C SER A 73 13.03 9.02 -15.26
N LEU A 74 11.92 8.28 -15.28
CA LEU A 74 11.90 6.91 -15.76
C LEU A 74 12.31 6.87 -17.24
N THR A 75 13.23 5.96 -17.57
CA THR A 75 13.57 5.66 -18.96
C THR A 75 12.43 4.90 -19.64
N ASP A 76 12.39 4.89 -20.97
CA ASP A 76 11.25 4.35 -21.71
C ASP A 76 10.98 2.87 -21.43
N ASP A 77 12.01 2.10 -21.11
CA ASP A 77 11.93 0.69 -20.74
C ASP A 77 11.29 0.47 -19.35
N TRP A 78 11.25 1.51 -18.50
CA TRP A 78 10.56 1.51 -17.20
C TRP A 78 9.19 2.16 -17.21
N LYS A 79 8.84 2.89 -18.27
CA LYS A 79 7.52 3.56 -18.38
C LYS A 79 6.36 2.61 -18.70
N ASN A 80 6.65 1.36 -19.07
CA ASN A 80 5.61 0.35 -19.31
C ASN A 80 5.08 -0.25 -18.00
N ILE A 81 4.65 0.61 -17.07
CA ILE A 81 4.10 0.20 -15.78
C ILE A 81 2.73 -0.47 -16.00
N GLU A 82 2.63 -1.75 -15.68
CA GLU A 82 1.39 -2.52 -15.79
C GLU A 82 0.66 -2.65 -14.45
N ILE A 83 1.39 -2.56 -13.31
CA ILE A 83 0.83 -2.72 -11.98
C ILE A 83 1.27 -1.54 -11.11
N LEU A 84 0.30 -0.86 -10.49
CA LEU A 84 0.54 0.16 -9.46
C LEU A 84 0.02 -0.34 -8.12
N VAL A 85 0.90 -0.48 -7.13
CA VAL A 85 0.52 -0.79 -5.75
C VAL A 85 0.67 0.46 -4.89
N ASN A 86 -0.44 1.10 -4.58
CA ASN A 86 -0.52 2.19 -3.62
C ASN A 86 -0.56 1.61 -2.21
N ASN A 87 0.62 1.29 -1.68
CA ASN A 87 0.77 0.69 -0.36
C ASN A 87 1.23 1.70 0.70
N ALA A 88 1.98 2.74 0.33
CA ALA A 88 2.47 3.70 1.29
C ALA A 88 1.32 4.33 2.09
N GLY A 89 1.41 4.21 3.40
CA GLY A 89 0.41 4.71 4.34
C GLY A 89 0.90 4.54 5.77
N LEU A 90 0.32 5.32 6.68
CA LEU A 90 0.63 5.25 8.11
C LEU A 90 -0.58 5.64 8.97
N ALA A 91 -0.53 5.22 10.24
CA ALA A 91 -1.27 5.84 11.32
C ALA A 91 -0.27 6.42 12.33
N VAL A 92 -0.61 7.52 12.95
CA VAL A 92 0.17 8.14 14.05
C VAL A 92 -0.80 8.63 15.10
N GLY A 93 -0.49 8.28 16.35
CA GLY A 93 -1.34 8.62 17.49
C GLY A 93 -2.61 7.76 17.60
N LEU A 94 -3.24 7.85 18.74
CA LEU A 94 -4.50 7.19 19.07
C LEU A 94 -5.17 8.00 20.21
N GLU A 95 -5.45 9.25 19.92
CA GLU A 95 -6.07 10.20 20.85
C GLU A 95 -7.50 10.54 20.42
N SER A 96 -8.33 10.96 21.40
CA SER A 96 -9.64 11.53 21.14
C SER A 96 -9.55 12.77 20.25
N ILE A 97 -10.60 13.11 19.52
CA ILE A 97 -10.57 14.19 18.52
C ILE A 97 -10.20 15.56 19.13
N HIS A 98 -10.51 15.79 20.38
CA HIS A 98 -10.22 17.05 21.08
C HIS A 98 -8.83 17.11 21.73
N GLU A 99 -8.08 16.00 21.70
CA GLU A 99 -6.73 15.86 22.29
C GLU A 99 -5.67 15.55 21.25
N GLY A 100 -6.07 15.24 20.01
CA GLY A 100 -5.18 14.76 18.97
C GLY A 100 -4.19 15.82 18.49
N ASN A 101 -3.01 15.36 18.10
CA ASN A 101 -1.95 16.22 17.55
C ASN A 101 -2.22 16.53 16.08
N ILE A 102 -2.25 17.84 15.76
CA ILE A 102 -2.57 18.32 14.39
C ILE A 102 -1.48 17.89 13.39
N ASP A 103 -0.20 17.90 13.76
CA ASP A 103 0.90 17.49 12.87
C ASP A 103 0.77 16.00 12.50
N ASP A 104 0.31 15.16 13.44
CA ASP A 104 0.03 13.74 13.17
C ASP A 104 -1.13 13.58 12.18
N TRP A 105 -2.16 14.40 12.29
CA TRP A 105 -3.29 14.41 11.36
C TRP A 105 -2.87 14.83 9.95
N GLU A 106 -2.13 15.92 9.83
CA GLU A 106 -1.60 16.39 8.55
C GLU A 106 -0.71 15.32 7.91
N ARG A 107 0.16 14.69 8.70
CA ARG A 107 1.02 13.60 8.24
C ARG A 107 0.22 12.40 7.68
N MET A 108 -0.88 12.03 8.36
CA MET A 108 -1.77 10.96 7.88
C MET A 108 -2.48 11.36 6.59
N ILE A 109 -3.01 12.58 6.51
CA ILE A 109 -3.69 13.10 5.32
C ILE A 109 -2.73 13.20 4.14
N ASP A 110 -1.55 13.77 4.36
CA ASP A 110 -0.54 13.95 3.32
C ASP A 110 -0.07 12.62 2.75
N THR A 111 0.15 11.62 3.61
CA THR A 111 0.63 10.31 3.16
C THR A 111 -0.49 9.48 2.55
N ASN A 112 -1.58 9.27 3.29
CA ASN A 112 -2.61 8.29 2.92
C ASN A 112 -3.52 8.78 1.79
N ILE A 113 -3.72 10.10 1.66
CA ILE A 113 -4.62 10.69 0.67
C ILE A 113 -3.82 11.37 -0.44
N LYS A 114 -3.07 12.44 -0.11
CA LYS A 114 -2.36 13.22 -1.14
C LYS A 114 -1.30 12.39 -1.84
N GLY A 115 -0.51 11.58 -1.08
CA GLY A 115 0.50 10.71 -1.66
C GLY A 115 -0.07 9.72 -2.65
N LEU A 116 -1.19 9.05 -2.31
CA LEU A 116 -1.89 8.14 -3.22
C LEU A 116 -2.37 8.88 -4.48
N LEU A 117 -2.95 10.07 -4.33
CA LEU A 117 -3.41 10.88 -5.45
C LEU A 117 -2.27 11.30 -6.37
N TYR A 118 -1.13 11.75 -5.80
CA TYR A 118 0.02 12.20 -6.60
C TYR A 118 0.60 11.05 -7.42
N ILE A 119 0.89 9.91 -6.80
CA ILE A 119 1.41 8.73 -7.53
C ILE A 119 0.43 8.31 -8.63
N SER A 120 -0.85 8.15 -8.30
CA SER A 120 -1.86 7.75 -9.27
C SER A 120 -1.95 8.73 -10.44
N ARG A 121 -1.91 10.04 -10.16
CA ARG A 121 -2.00 11.09 -11.20
C ARG A 121 -0.85 11.03 -12.20
N TYR A 122 0.36 10.69 -11.77
CA TYR A 122 1.53 10.63 -12.66
C TYR A 122 1.71 9.26 -13.32
N VAL A 123 1.26 8.17 -12.71
CA VAL A 123 1.37 6.81 -13.29
C VAL A 123 0.23 6.49 -14.27
N LEU A 124 -0.99 6.92 -13.98
CA LEU A 124 -2.16 6.61 -14.79
C LEU A 124 -2.04 6.98 -16.28
N PRO A 125 -1.49 8.15 -16.66
CA PRO A 125 -1.30 8.48 -18.09
C PRO A 125 -0.40 7.47 -18.81
N LEU A 126 0.59 6.90 -18.13
CA LEU A 126 1.47 5.87 -18.69
C LEU A 126 0.68 4.58 -18.93
N MET A 127 -0.11 4.13 -17.96
CA MET A 127 -0.95 2.93 -18.11
C MET A 127 -2.01 3.10 -19.21
N ILE A 128 -2.64 4.26 -19.30
CA ILE A 128 -3.63 4.57 -20.35
C ILE A 128 -2.97 4.53 -21.73
N LYS A 129 -1.76 5.12 -21.87
CA LYS A 129 -0.98 5.08 -23.11
C LYS A 129 -0.61 3.65 -23.50
N ASN A 130 -0.29 2.79 -22.53
CA ASN A 130 0.05 1.38 -22.73
C ASN A 130 -1.19 0.51 -23.04
N GLY A 131 -2.42 1.05 -22.89
CA GLY A 131 -3.67 0.38 -23.22
C GLY A 131 -4.17 -0.64 -22.20
N SER A 132 -3.48 -0.83 -21.07
CA SER A 132 -3.89 -1.72 -19.99
C SER A 132 -3.16 -1.40 -18.69
N GLY A 133 -3.73 -1.83 -17.55
CA GLY A 133 -3.09 -1.68 -16.25
C GLY A 133 -3.90 -2.29 -15.11
N GLN A 134 -3.27 -2.35 -13.94
CA GLN A 134 -3.92 -2.76 -12.70
C GLN A 134 -3.45 -1.88 -11.55
N ILE A 135 -4.40 -1.29 -10.83
CA ILE A 135 -4.17 -0.55 -9.60
C ILE A 135 -4.60 -1.42 -8.43
N ILE A 136 -3.75 -1.54 -7.42
CA ILE A 136 -4.03 -2.19 -6.15
C ILE A 136 -3.81 -1.16 -5.04
N ASN A 137 -4.89 -0.70 -4.43
CA ASN A 137 -4.82 0.21 -3.29
C ASN A 137 -4.86 -0.58 -1.98
N ILE A 138 -3.93 -0.34 -1.08
CA ILE A 138 -3.95 -0.93 0.26
C ILE A 138 -4.81 -0.04 1.16
N GLY A 139 -6.05 -0.48 1.34
CA GLY A 139 -7.02 0.11 2.24
C GLY A 139 -6.77 -0.24 3.70
N SER A 140 -7.85 -0.44 4.44
CA SER A 140 -7.91 -0.99 5.81
C SER A 140 -9.37 -1.22 6.17
N ILE A 141 -9.64 -2.15 7.07
CA ILE A 141 -10.95 -2.27 7.72
C ILE A 141 -11.38 -0.95 8.41
N ALA A 142 -10.41 -0.12 8.82
CA ALA A 142 -10.61 1.25 9.28
C ALA A 142 -11.20 2.20 8.21
N GLY A 143 -11.23 1.79 6.95
CA GLY A 143 -11.91 2.50 5.85
C GLY A 143 -13.34 2.01 5.62
N LYS A 144 -13.81 1.04 6.39
CA LYS A 144 -15.19 0.51 6.37
C LYS A 144 -15.92 0.82 7.66
N GLU A 145 -15.19 0.89 8.77
CA GLU A 145 -15.71 1.10 10.11
C GLU A 145 -14.82 2.07 10.89
N VAL A 146 -15.41 2.71 11.89
CA VAL A 146 -14.69 3.63 12.78
C VAL A 146 -14.57 2.99 14.16
N TYR A 147 -13.40 3.15 14.81
CA TYR A 147 -13.15 2.69 16.15
C TYR A 147 -12.72 3.85 17.07
N PRO A 148 -12.87 3.71 18.39
CA PRO A 148 -12.52 4.76 19.35
C PRO A 148 -11.09 5.29 19.14
N SER A 149 -10.92 6.60 19.15
CA SER A 149 -9.64 7.32 18.96
C SER A 149 -8.95 7.08 17.61
N GLY A 150 -9.57 6.33 16.69
CA GLY A 150 -9.07 6.10 15.32
C GLY A 150 -9.46 7.19 14.32
N ASN A 151 -10.11 8.25 14.75
CA ASN A 151 -10.80 9.31 14.01
C ASN A 151 -10.18 9.68 12.65
N VAL A 152 -9.03 10.38 12.62
CA VAL A 152 -8.41 10.86 11.37
C VAL A 152 -7.84 9.72 10.55
N TYR A 153 -7.25 8.69 11.17
CA TYR A 153 -6.81 7.52 10.43
C TYR A 153 -7.99 6.84 9.70
N CYS A 154 -9.11 6.60 10.41
CA CYS A 154 -10.31 6.05 9.78
C CYS A 154 -10.81 6.95 8.65
N ALA A 155 -10.85 8.27 8.84
CA ALA A 155 -11.24 9.21 7.80
C ALA A 155 -10.33 9.11 6.56
N THR A 156 -9.00 9.01 6.74
CA THR A 156 -8.09 8.83 5.59
C THR A 156 -8.31 7.51 4.86
N LYS A 157 -8.63 6.42 5.59
CA LYS A 157 -8.88 5.12 4.97
C LYS A 157 -10.26 5.03 4.31
N HIS A 158 -11.27 5.73 4.82
CA HIS A 158 -12.54 5.96 4.11
C HIS A 158 -12.33 6.77 2.82
N ALA A 159 -11.44 7.79 2.86
CA ALA A 159 -11.08 8.52 1.66
C ALA A 159 -10.40 7.60 0.62
N VAL A 160 -9.50 6.68 1.01
CA VAL A 160 -8.90 5.69 0.10
C VAL A 160 -9.98 4.79 -0.52
N ASP A 161 -10.96 4.35 0.27
CA ASP A 161 -12.09 3.54 -0.23
C ASP A 161 -12.91 4.32 -1.27
N ALA A 162 -13.25 5.57 -0.98
CA ALA A 162 -13.98 6.44 -1.91
C ALA A 162 -13.18 6.71 -3.20
N LEU A 163 -11.87 7.02 -3.07
CA LEU A 163 -10.98 7.25 -4.21
C LEU A 163 -10.84 6.00 -5.07
N THR A 164 -10.75 4.81 -4.46
CA THR A 164 -10.69 3.54 -5.21
C THR A 164 -11.95 3.33 -6.05
N LYS A 165 -13.13 3.61 -5.48
CA LYS A 165 -14.41 3.55 -6.20
C LYS A 165 -14.48 4.58 -7.31
N GLY A 166 -14.05 5.83 -7.06
CA GLY A 166 -13.96 6.89 -8.06
C GLY A 166 -13.03 6.53 -9.22
N MET A 167 -11.80 6.07 -8.92
CA MET A 167 -10.86 5.61 -9.95
C MET A 167 -11.47 4.52 -10.84
N ARG A 168 -12.25 3.59 -10.27
CA ARG A 168 -12.91 2.52 -11.06
C ARG A 168 -13.94 3.07 -12.03
N ILE A 169 -14.67 4.12 -11.64
CA ILE A 169 -15.64 4.80 -12.50
C ILE A 169 -14.90 5.57 -13.61
N ASP A 170 -13.89 6.35 -13.24
CA ASP A 170 -13.18 7.24 -14.18
C ASP A 170 -12.36 6.46 -15.22
N LEU A 171 -11.90 5.27 -14.86
CA LEU A 171 -11.09 4.38 -15.70
C LEU A 171 -11.91 3.32 -16.45
N LEU A 172 -13.24 3.35 -16.32
CA LEU A 172 -14.12 2.48 -17.09
C LEU A 172 -13.88 2.70 -18.59
N GLY A 173 -13.65 1.62 -19.33
CA GLY A 173 -13.33 1.69 -20.77
C GLY A 173 -11.85 2.00 -21.09
N LYS A 174 -10.98 2.18 -20.09
CA LYS A 174 -9.52 2.35 -20.27
C LYS A 174 -8.73 1.05 -20.14
N ASN A 175 -9.41 -0.08 -19.97
CA ASN A 175 -8.79 -1.40 -19.74
C ASN A 175 -7.84 -1.42 -18.50
N ILE A 176 -8.20 -0.68 -17.46
CA ILE A 176 -7.44 -0.62 -16.20
C ILE A 176 -8.32 -1.17 -15.08
N LYS A 177 -7.82 -2.23 -14.42
CA LYS A 177 -8.46 -2.79 -13.23
C LYS A 177 -8.13 -1.94 -12.01
N VAL A 178 -9.10 -1.75 -11.13
CA VAL A 178 -8.89 -1.04 -9.85
C VAL A 178 -9.41 -1.89 -8.71
N SER A 179 -8.51 -2.41 -7.92
CA SER A 179 -8.77 -3.28 -6.77
C SER A 179 -8.37 -2.59 -5.47
N GLN A 180 -9.05 -2.92 -4.39
CA GLN A 180 -8.65 -2.59 -3.03
C GLN A 180 -8.44 -3.87 -2.23
N ILE A 181 -7.34 -3.95 -1.48
CA ILE A 181 -7.17 -4.92 -0.41
C ILE A 181 -7.41 -4.16 0.89
N THR A 182 -8.29 -4.68 1.73
CA THR A 182 -8.79 -4.04 2.95
C THR A 182 -8.39 -4.89 4.17
N PRO A 183 -7.12 -4.80 4.65
CA PRO A 183 -6.66 -5.62 5.75
C PRO A 183 -7.24 -5.20 7.10
N GLY A 184 -7.40 -6.19 7.99
CA GLY A 184 -7.50 -5.99 9.43
C GLY A 184 -6.13 -5.80 10.06
N LEU A 185 -5.90 -6.43 11.20
CA LEU A 185 -4.65 -6.33 11.95
C LEU A 185 -3.55 -7.19 11.32
N VAL A 186 -2.55 -6.53 10.74
CA VAL A 186 -1.35 -7.14 10.14
C VAL A 186 -0.15 -6.79 10.99
N GLU A 187 0.58 -7.79 11.47
CA GLU A 187 1.80 -7.60 12.25
C GLU A 187 2.93 -7.08 11.36
N THR A 188 3.30 -5.82 11.57
CA THR A 188 4.35 -5.10 10.83
C THR A 188 4.90 -3.95 11.69
N GLU A 189 5.88 -3.19 11.16
CA GLU A 189 6.35 -1.93 11.79
C GLU A 189 5.24 -0.85 11.93
N PHE A 190 4.03 -1.08 11.43
CA PHE A 190 2.94 -0.11 11.45
C PHE A 190 2.56 0.33 12.87
N SER A 191 2.46 -0.62 13.81
CA SER A 191 2.15 -0.32 15.22
C SER A 191 3.27 0.47 15.90
N MET A 192 4.54 0.20 15.56
CA MET A 192 5.68 0.99 16.03
C MET A 192 5.60 2.45 15.59
N VAL A 193 5.23 2.70 14.32
CA VAL A 193 5.03 4.06 13.80
C VAL A 193 3.84 4.73 14.48
N ARG A 194 2.73 3.99 14.66
CA ARG A 194 1.52 4.47 15.29
C ARG A 194 1.75 4.96 16.72
N PHE A 195 2.49 4.19 17.49
CA PHE A 195 2.78 4.49 18.90
C PHE A 195 4.12 5.24 19.09
N LYS A 196 4.66 5.85 18.02
CA LYS A 196 5.85 6.72 18.08
C LYS A 196 7.07 6.05 18.72
N GLY A 197 7.24 4.75 18.51
CA GLY A 197 8.36 3.96 19.05
C GLY A 197 8.10 3.31 20.41
N ASP A 198 6.91 3.39 20.96
CA ASP A 198 6.52 2.66 22.17
C ASP A 198 6.34 1.17 21.84
N ASN A 199 7.38 0.38 22.17
CA ASN A 199 7.45 -1.05 21.89
C ASN A 199 6.34 -1.83 22.61
N ASP A 200 6.11 -1.55 23.89
CA ASP A 200 5.16 -2.30 24.73
C ASP A 200 3.75 -2.16 24.18
N ARG A 201 3.36 -0.93 23.81
CA ARG A 201 2.08 -0.68 23.17
C ARG A 201 1.99 -1.32 21.78
N ALA A 202 3.04 -1.27 20.99
CA ALA A 202 3.07 -1.85 19.65
C ALA A 202 2.91 -3.37 19.69
N GLU A 203 3.60 -4.05 20.60
CA GLU A 203 3.53 -5.51 20.79
C GLU A 203 2.17 -5.95 21.36
N SER A 204 1.61 -5.19 22.31
CA SER A 204 0.31 -5.49 22.94
C SER A 204 -0.86 -5.57 21.96
N VAL A 205 -0.74 -4.93 20.78
CA VAL A 205 -1.75 -4.99 19.71
C VAL A 205 -1.95 -6.44 19.25
N TYR A 206 -0.86 -7.21 19.14
CA TYR A 206 -0.86 -8.54 18.54
C TYR A 206 -0.88 -9.69 19.56
N GLN A 207 -0.88 -9.40 20.86
CA GLN A 207 -0.90 -10.42 21.91
C GLN A 207 -2.26 -11.11 22.04
N GLY A 208 -2.23 -12.43 22.26
CA GLY A 208 -3.40 -13.26 22.57
C GLY A 208 -4.21 -13.74 21.35
N TYR A 209 -3.69 -13.57 20.14
CA TYR A 209 -4.26 -14.15 18.90
C TYR A 209 -3.20 -14.15 17.79
N GLN A 210 -3.46 -14.86 16.71
CA GLN A 210 -2.60 -14.86 15.53
C GLN A 210 -3.04 -13.74 14.57
N PRO A 211 -2.24 -12.67 14.40
CA PRO A 211 -2.53 -11.61 13.43
C PRO A 211 -2.26 -12.09 12.00
N LEU A 212 -2.73 -11.32 11.01
CA LEU A 212 -2.23 -11.46 9.64
C LEU A 212 -0.75 -11.08 9.59
N LEU A 213 -0.02 -11.72 8.69
CA LEU A 213 1.34 -11.37 8.35
C LEU A 213 1.37 -10.59 7.03
N ALA A 214 2.44 -9.83 6.80
CA ALA A 214 2.62 -9.08 5.56
C ALA A 214 2.57 -9.98 4.31
N ILE A 215 3.02 -11.25 4.43
CA ILE A 215 2.99 -12.21 3.33
C ILE A 215 1.56 -12.60 2.94
N ASP A 216 0.61 -12.67 3.86
CA ASP A 216 -0.78 -12.99 3.56
C ASP A 216 -1.37 -11.93 2.61
N ILE A 217 -1.03 -10.65 2.84
CA ILE A 217 -1.46 -9.54 1.97
C ILE A 217 -0.74 -9.58 0.63
N ALA A 218 0.55 -9.95 0.63
CA ALA A 218 1.32 -10.08 -0.60
C ALA A 218 0.81 -11.21 -1.51
N ASP A 219 0.37 -12.32 -0.92
CA ASP A 219 -0.23 -13.43 -1.65
C ASP A 219 -1.53 -13.02 -2.34
N ILE A 220 -2.37 -12.26 -1.63
CA ILE A 220 -3.60 -11.71 -2.19
C ILE A 220 -3.29 -10.69 -3.29
N ALA A 221 -2.32 -9.78 -3.07
CA ALA A 221 -1.92 -8.82 -4.08
C ALA A 221 -1.43 -9.52 -5.36
N PHE A 222 -0.64 -10.58 -5.21
CA PHE A 222 -0.20 -11.37 -6.35
C PHE A 222 -1.38 -12.08 -7.04
N TYR A 223 -2.27 -12.72 -6.28
CA TYR A 223 -3.47 -13.37 -6.83
C TYR A 223 -4.28 -12.43 -7.71
N LEU A 224 -4.48 -11.18 -7.31
CA LEU A 224 -5.18 -10.19 -8.12
C LEU A 224 -4.54 -10.00 -9.51
N THR A 225 -3.22 -10.14 -9.61
CA THR A 225 -2.48 -9.97 -10.88
C THR A 225 -2.60 -11.19 -11.82
N THR A 226 -3.05 -12.33 -11.32
CA THR A 226 -3.22 -13.58 -12.08
C THR A 226 -4.60 -13.72 -12.70
N LEU A 227 -5.54 -12.87 -12.34
CA LEU A 227 -6.92 -12.92 -12.83
C LEU A 227 -7.02 -12.59 -14.32
N PRO A 228 -7.92 -13.26 -15.05
CA PRO A 228 -8.17 -12.97 -16.46
C PRO A 228 -8.47 -11.49 -16.71
N PRO A 229 -8.18 -10.97 -17.93
CA PRO A 229 -8.35 -9.52 -18.21
C PRO A 229 -9.74 -8.96 -17.90
N HIS A 230 -10.80 -9.71 -18.13
CA HIS A 230 -12.18 -9.29 -17.91
C HIS A 230 -12.66 -9.43 -16.45
N VAL A 231 -11.84 -10.02 -15.56
CA VAL A 231 -12.18 -10.22 -14.14
C VAL A 231 -11.49 -9.17 -13.28
N CYS A 232 -12.23 -8.43 -12.48
CA CYS A 232 -11.73 -7.50 -11.49
C CYS A 232 -12.38 -7.76 -10.14
N ILE A 233 -11.57 -8.06 -9.13
CA ILE A 233 -12.04 -8.06 -7.73
C ILE A 233 -11.94 -6.62 -7.24
N ASN A 234 -13.08 -6.02 -6.95
CA ASN A 234 -13.17 -4.62 -6.62
C ASN A 234 -12.69 -4.28 -5.22
N ASP A 235 -13.02 -5.13 -4.25
CA ASP A 235 -12.69 -4.93 -2.84
C ASP A 235 -12.58 -6.30 -2.16
N LEU A 236 -11.52 -6.49 -1.38
CA LEU A 236 -11.23 -7.73 -0.69
C LEU A 236 -10.89 -7.42 0.77
N VAL A 237 -11.85 -7.67 1.67
CA VAL A 237 -11.66 -7.52 3.11
C VAL A 237 -11.02 -8.79 3.66
N VAL A 238 -9.92 -8.63 4.40
CA VAL A 238 -9.14 -9.72 4.98
C VAL A 238 -8.83 -9.41 6.43
N THR A 239 -9.26 -10.27 7.33
CA THR A 239 -9.01 -10.13 8.77
C THR A 239 -8.40 -11.40 9.34
N PRO A 240 -7.66 -11.34 10.46
CA PRO A 240 -7.39 -12.52 11.26
C PRO A 240 -8.70 -13.25 11.59
N LEU A 241 -8.67 -14.55 11.71
CA LEU A 241 -9.85 -15.34 12.12
C LEU A 241 -10.44 -14.81 13.45
N SER A 242 -9.57 -14.32 14.33
CA SER A 242 -9.95 -13.78 15.64
C SER A 242 -10.55 -12.35 15.59
N GLN A 243 -10.53 -11.68 14.43
CA GLN A 243 -10.99 -10.30 14.29
C GLN A 243 -12.33 -10.25 13.54
N ALA A 244 -13.39 -9.83 14.23
CA ALA A 244 -14.73 -9.71 13.65
C ALA A 244 -14.96 -8.38 12.92
N ASN A 245 -14.40 -7.27 13.44
CA ASN A 245 -14.53 -5.92 12.88
C ASN A 245 -13.38 -5.03 13.33
N ALA A 246 -13.45 -3.71 13.08
CA ALA A 246 -12.33 -2.79 13.33
C ALA A 246 -11.91 -2.68 14.80
N TYR A 247 -12.74 -3.11 15.77
CA TYR A 247 -12.48 -2.96 17.21
C TYR A 247 -12.73 -4.23 18.03
N LEU A 248 -13.37 -5.26 17.46
CA LEU A 248 -13.69 -6.49 18.19
C LEU A 248 -12.73 -7.60 17.76
N VAL A 249 -11.83 -7.98 18.66
CA VAL A 249 -10.85 -9.04 18.52
C VAL A 249 -10.97 -10.01 19.68
N ASN A 250 -11.09 -11.31 19.41
CA ASN A 250 -10.99 -12.34 20.43
C ASN A 250 -9.51 -12.62 20.73
N LYS A 251 -9.06 -12.27 21.94
CA LYS A 251 -7.67 -12.39 22.40
C LYS A 251 -7.42 -13.64 23.27
N ASN A 252 -8.34 -14.57 23.34
CA ASN A 252 -8.25 -15.75 24.20
C ASN A 252 -7.89 -17.03 23.40
N GLN A 253 -7.09 -16.87 22.35
CA GLN A 253 -6.61 -18.00 21.54
C GLN A 253 -5.10 -18.18 21.67
#